data_3ae56ce3395889211fd878c357829654
#
_entry.id   3ae56ce3395889211fd878c357829654
#
_cell.length_a   1.000
_cell.length_b   1.000
_cell.length_c   1.000
_cell.angle_alpha   90.00
_cell.angle_beta   90.00
_cell.angle_gamma   90.00
#
_symmetry.space_group_name_H-M   'P 1'
#
loop_
_entity.id
_entity.type
_entity.pdbx_description
1 polymer ?
#
loop_
_entity_poly.entity_id
_entity_poly.type
_entity_poly.pdbx_seq_one_letter_code
_entity_poly.pdbx_strand_id
1 'polypeptide(L)'
;MGSVKDLEIVKKPTKTSMGIGRFHFSDRYSVFDWGEMPDHIDGKGAALCLMGAYCFERLEERGIKTHYRGLVDEKGKVLRFDELEKPTNIMEFHLVNVYRPKAYVENGKLKYDYNVYTPKLKNFLIPLEIIYRNGLPEGSSVFKRLEQGSVTLEDLGLDHCPKPGEKLAKPILDVSTKFEESDRYITWREAQQLVKLTDRELEEIKDVLLKVNDTITEIASKAGLVNEDGKIELAFDDGRTLMVADVVGTLDECRFTYQGLHVSKEVARIYYRQTNWVEEVELAKRKAVEQGVKDWRILVKTPPPKLDPTLKALICEMYMAAANAITNRKLFDVPSLAETMKKYKEYVGGKLD
;
A
#
# COMPACT_ATOMS: atom_id res chain seq x y z
N MET A 1 11.04 4.09 -9.63
CA MET A 1 10.56 5.19 -8.76
C MET A 1 9.08 5.00 -8.58
N GLY A 2 8.58 5.07 -7.35
CA GLY A 2 7.15 5.00 -7.09
C GLY A 2 6.47 6.31 -7.50
N SER A 3 5.19 6.26 -7.84
CA SER A 3 4.43 7.45 -8.29
C SER A 3 4.16 8.48 -7.19
N VAL A 4 4.41 8.14 -5.91
CA VAL A 4 3.98 8.96 -4.75
C VAL A 4 5.10 9.33 -3.78
N LYS A 5 6.30 8.77 -3.92
CA LYS A 5 7.47 9.10 -3.08
C LYS A 5 8.76 8.93 -3.87
N ASP A 6 9.75 9.71 -3.55
CA ASP A 6 11.08 9.65 -4.15
C ASP A 6 12.07 9.03 -3.16
N LEU A 7 13.05 8.30 -3.68
CA LEU A 7 14.10 7.65 -2.90
C LEU A 7 15.41 8.43 -3.00
N GLU A 8 15.91 8.90 -1.88
CA GLU A 8 17.28 9.38 -1.71
C GLU A 8 18.13 8.25 -1.13
N ILE A 9 19.26 7.96 -1.74
CA ILE A 9 20.25 6.99 -1.22
C ILE A 9 21.34 7.73 -0.48
N VAL A 10 21.27 7.73 0.85
CA VAL A 10 22.28 8.33 1.72
C VAL A 10 23.54 7.45 1.80
N LYS A 11 23.33 6.13 1.93
CA LYS A 11 24.37 5.11 1.91
C LYS A 11 23.90 3.91 1.13
N LYS A 12 24.64 3.49 0.09
CA LYS A 12 24.29 2.31 -0.69
C LYS A 12 24.38 1.03 0.14
N PRO A 13 23.43 0.08 -0.02
CA PRO A 13 23.55 -1.25 0.58
C PRO A 13 24.62 -2.05 -0.17
N THR A 14 25.22 -3.01 0.51
CA THR A 14 26.12 -4.02 -0.07
C THR A 14 25.44 -5.40 0.02
N LYS A 15 26.11 -6.45 -0.45
CA LYS A 15 25.60 -7.81 -0.28
C LYS A 15 25.50 -8.25 1.19
N THR A 16 26.33 -7.65 2.07
CA THR A 16 26.51 -8.07 3.47
C THR A 16 26.21 -6.98 4.48
N SER A 17 25.72 -5.83 4.06
CA SER A 17 25.45 -4.70 4.95
C SER A 17 24.32 -3.85 4.39
N MET A 18 23.38 -3.49 5.24
CA MET A 18 22.33 -2.54 4.91
C MET A 18 22.91 -1.14 4.64
N GLY A 19 22.28 -0.41 3.74
CA GLY A 19 22.50 1.01 3.51
C GLY A 19 21.60 1.88 4.36
N ILE A 20 21.53 3.17 3.96
CA ILE A 20 20.60 4.16 4.51
C ILE A 20 19.91 4.84 3.34
N GLY A 21 18.59 4.88 3.38
CA GLY A 21 17.75 5.57 2.43
C GLY A 21 16.83 6.56 3.13
N ARG A 22 16.36 7.54 2.36
CA ARG A 22 15.29 8.44 2.77
C ARG A 22 14.18 8.41 1.75
N PHE A 23 12.94 8.28 2.21
CA PHE A 23 11.77 8.55 1.40
C PHE A 23 11.41 10.03 1.55
N HIS A 24 11.26 10.70 0.42
CA HIS A 24 10.64 12.00 0.30
C HIS A 24 9.21 11.80 -0.18
N PHE A 25 8.26 11.81 0.73
CA PHE A 25 6.85 11.67 0.41
C PHE A 25 6.36 12.92 -0.30
N SER A 26 5.60 12.73 -1.36
CA SER A 26 5.08 13.82 -2.19
C SER A 26 3.55 13.88 -2.13
N ASP A 27 3.01 15.01 -2.54
CA ASP A 27 1.57 15.22 -2.65
C ASP A 27 0.98 14.62 -3.94
N ARG A 28 1.82 13.99 -4.77
CA ARG A 28 1.40 13.21 -5.93
C ARG A 28 0.52 12.04 -5.50
N TYR A 29 -0.42 11.65 -6.36
CA TYR A 29 -1.19 10.43 -6.19
C TYR A 29 -1.32 9.69 -7.51
N SER A 30 -1.69 8.42 -7.43
CA SER A 30 -1.87 7.54 -8.56
C SER A 30 -3.11 6.68 -8.36
N VAL A 31 -3.89 6.54 -9.42
CA VAL A 31 -5.02 5.61 -9.48
C VAL A 31 -4.92 4.77 -10.77
N PHE A 32 -5.38 3.51 -10.69
CA PHE A 32 -5.44 2.57 -11.82
C PHE A 32 -4.12 2.36 -12.57
N ASP A 33 -2.97 2.45 -11.88
CA ASP A 33 -1.61 2.27 -12.40
C ASP A 33 -1.22 3.29 -13.48
N TRP A 34 -1.93 4.44 -13.54
CA TRP A 34 -1.64 5.48 -14.50
C TRP A 34 -0.26 6.11 -14.32
N GLY A 35 0.18 6.22 -13.11
CA GLY A 35 1.35 7.00 -12.71
C GLY A 35 0.92 8.29 -12.01
N GLU A 36 1.59 9.40 -12.26
CA GLU A 36 1.25 10.69 -11.65
C GLU A 36 -0.04 11.26 -12.26
N MET A 37 -0.99 11.60 -11.40
CA MET A 37 -2.24 12.26 -11.80
C MET A 37 -2.03 13.77 -12.04
N PRO A 38 -2.96 14.45 -12.75
CA PRO A 38 -2.75 15.84 -13.24
C PRO A 38 -2.81 16.91 -12.15
N ASP A 39 -3.19 16.56 -10.93
CA ASP A 39 -3.21 17.44 -9.75
C ASP A 39 -2.62 16.74 -8.54
N HIS A 40 -2.40 17.49 -7.46
CA HIS A 40 -1.79 16.98 -6.25
C HIS A 40 -2.75 17.12 -5.07
N ILE A 41 -2.61 16.26 -4.07
CA ILE A 41 -3.37 16.30 -2.82
C ILE A 41 -2.48 16.96 -1.76
N ASP A 42 -2.68 18.24 -1.55
CA ASP A 42 -1.84 19.06 -0.67
C ASP A 42 -1.82 18.51 0.76
N GLY A 43 -0.63 18.36 1.32
CA GLY A 43 -0.40 17.79 2.67
C GLY A 43 -0.40 16.28 2.76
N LYS A 44 -0.74 15.56 1.67
CA LYS A 44 -0.77 14.09 1.62
C LYS A 44 0.58 13.48 1.96
N GLY A 45 1.65 14.02 1.37
CA GLY A 45 3.00 13.47 1.57
C GLY A 45 3.41 13.48 3.04
N ALA A 46 3.26 14.61 3.72
CA ALA A 46 3.55 14.71 5.14
C ALA A 46 2.62 13.83 5.99
N ALA A 47 1.31 13.78 5.66
CA ALA A 47 0.35 12.93 6.36
C ALA A 47 0.73 11.44 6.28
N LEU A 48 1.08 10.93 5.10
CA LEU A 48 1.52 9.55 4.91
C LEU A 48 2.83 9.25 5.65
N CYS A 49 3.80 10.17 5.58
CA CYS A 49 5.08 10.05 6.27
C CYS A 49 4.87 9.88 7.79
N LEU A 50 4.04 10.74 8.38
CA LEU A 50 3.79 10.75 9.83
C LEU A 50 2.97 9.52 10.28
N MET A 51 1.92 9.13 9.54
CA MET A 51 1.17 7.91 9.84
C MET A 51 2.07 6.67 9.77
N GLY A 52 2.89 6.56 8.72
CA GLY A 52 3.81 5.44 8.54
C GLY A 52 4.85 5.36 9.67
N ALA A 53 5.45 6.49 10.05
CA ALA A 53 6.40 6.56 11.15
C ALA A 53 5.77 6.14 12.48
N TYR A 54 4.60 6.69 12.80
CA TYR A 54 3.84 6.31 14.00
C TYR A 54 3.56 4.80 14.03
N CYS A 55 3.07 4.24 12.93
CA CYS A 55 2.79 2.80 12.84
C CYS A 55 4.06 1.96 13.01
N PHE A 56 5.18 2.34 12.40
CA PHE A 56 6.45 1.64 12.59
C PHE A 56 6.87 1.63 14.06
N GLU A 57 6.78 2.76 14.77
CA GLU A 57 7.14 2.83 16.18
C GLU A 57 6.23 1.96 17.06
N ARG A 58 4.92 1.89 16.76
CA ARG A 58 3.99 0.97 17.47
C ARG A 58 4.30 -0.50 17.18
N LEU A 59 4.75 -0.84 15.97
CA LEU A 59 5.21 -2.20 15.65
C LEU A 59 6.49 -2.56 16.42
N GLU A 60 7.46 -1.64 16.48
CA GLU A 60 8.72 -1.86 17.22
C GLU A 60 8.47 -2.05 18.72
N GLU A 61 7.54 -1.34 19.34
CA GLU A 61 7.11 -1.53 20.73
C GLU A 61 6.54 -2.93 21.00
N ARG A 62 6.01 -3.58 19.94
CA ARG A 62 5.51 -4.95 19.99
C ARG A 62 6.56 -6.00 19.61
N GLY A 63 7.82 -5.59 19.50
CA GLY A 63 8.94 -6.45 19.14
C GLY A 63 8.98 -6.86 17.67
N ILE A 64 8.25 -6.18 16.79
CA ILE A 64 8.29 -6.42 15.34
C ILE A 64 9.40 -5.57 14.77
N LYS A 65 10.38 -6.22 14.15
CA LYS A 65 11.49 -5.50 13.50
C LYS A 65 11.01 -4.75 12.27
N THR A 66 11.47 -3.53 12.11
CA THR A 66 11.18 -2.68 10.95
C THR A 66 12.46 -2.16 10.32
N HIS A 67 12.35 -1.61 9.12
CA HIS A 67 13.46 -0.90 8.48
C HIS A 67 13.54 0.58 8.90
N TYR A 68 12.54 1.09 9.62
CA TYR A 68 12.43 2.49 10.02
C TYR A 68 13.58 2.91 10.94
N ARG A 69 14.07 4.14 10.75
CA ARG A 69 15.09 4.74 11.59
C ARG A 69 14.60 6.01 12.28
N GLY A 70 13.75 6.77 11.63
CA GLY A 70 13.20 8.01 12.17
C GLY A 70 12.68 8.95 11.09
N LEU A 71 12.14 10.05 11.55
CA LEU A 71 11.71 11.20 10.76
C LEU A 71 12.85 12.20 10.64
N VAL A 72 12.96 12.86 9.50
CA VAL A 72 14.02 13.86 9.30
C VAL A 72 13.42 15.26 9.40
N ASP A 73 13.91 16.07 10.33
CA ASP A 73 13.44 17.46 10.52
C ASP A 73 14.06 18.44 9.49
N GLU A 74 13.63 19.71 9.57
CA GLU A 74 14.09 20.79 8.70
C GLU A 74 15.63 21.03 8.78
N LYS A 75 16.27 20.58 9.87
CA LYS A 75 17.74 20.69 10.10
C LYS A 75 18.50 19.44 9.66
N GLY A 76 17.79 18.42 9.13
CA GLY A 76 18.36 17.14 8.73
C GLY A 76 18.62 16.18 9.89
N LYS A 77 18.13 16.48 11.11
CA LYS A 77 18.25 15.60 12.28
C LYS A 77 17.21 14.48 12.19
N VAL A 78 17.63 13.26 12.48
CA VAL A 78 16.73 12.09 12.58
C VAL A 78 16.14 12.03 13.98
N LEU A 79 14.82 11.99 14.08
CA LEU A 79 14.02 12.06 15.30
C LEU A 79 13.03 10.90 15.37
N ARG A 80 12.66 10.51 16.56
CA ARG A 80 11.49 9.66 16.77
C ARG A 80 10.21 10.49 16.64
N PHE A 81 9.08 9.84 16.43
CA PHE A 81 7.81 10.51 16.18
C PHE A 81 7.42 11.49 17.29
N ASP A 82 7.62 11.12 18.57
CA ASP A 82 7.26 11.95 19.72
C ASP A 82 8.19 13.17 19.91
N GLU A 83 9.41 13.13 19.34
CA GLU A 83 10.36 14.25 19.36
C GLU A 83 10.10 15.31 18.27
N LEU A 84 9.22 14.98 17.32
CA LEU A 84 8.92 15.84 16.17
C LEU A 84 8.02 17.01 16.60
N GLU A 85 8.43 18.25 16.36
CA GLU A 85 7.65 19.45 16.68
C GLU A 85 6.76 19.90 15.52
N LYS A 86 7.20 19.70 14.28
CA LYS A 86 6.50 20.11 13.05
C LYS A 86 6.39 18.96 12.08
N PRO A 87 5.32 18.91 11.25
CA PRO A 87 5.21 17.90 10.20
C PRO A 87 6.43 17.88 9.28
N THR A 88 6.84 16.68 8.90
CA THR A 88 7.85 16.43 7.87
C THR A 88 7.34 15.39 6.87
N ASN A 89 7.85 15.45 5.65
CA ASN A 89 7.58 14.47 4.62
C ASN A 89 8.80 13.58 4.31
N ILE A 90 9.81 13.55 5.21
CA ILE A 90 11.05 12.78 5.01
C ILE A 90 11.19 11.73 6.11
N MET A 91 11.33 10.48 5.70
CA MET A 91 11.54 9.32 6.56
C MET A 91 12.85 8.64 6.22
N GLU A 92 13.72 8.46 7.21
CA GLU A 92 14.98 7.70 7.07
C GLU A 92 14.77 6.24 7.45
N PHE A 93 15.41 5.32 6.72
CA PHE A 93 15.26 3.88 6.93
C PHE A 93 16.52 3.09 6.54
N HIS A 94 16.62 1.85 7.02
CA HIS A 94 17.62 0.89 6.60
C HIS A 94 17.33 0.42 5.18
N LEU A 95 18.23 0.74 4.24
CA LEU A 95 18.09 0.40 2.83
C LEU A 95 18.68 -0.97 2.55
N VAL A 96 17.89 -1.84 1.96
CA VAL A 96 18.30 -3.17 1.49
C VAL A 96 18.46 -3.17 -0.04
N ASN A 97 19.05 -4.25 -0.58
CA ASN A 97 19.11 -4.44 -2.01
C ASN A 97 17.73 -4.78 -2.59
N VAL A 98 17.45 -4.30 -3.77
CA VAL A 98 16.25 -4.66 -4.54
C VAL A 98 16.69 -5.42 -5.78
N TYR A 99 16.44 -6.72 -5.77
CA TYR A 99 16.62 -7.59 -6.92
C TYR A 99 15.30 -7.71 -7.68
N ARG A 100 15.33 -7.55 -8.99
CA ARG A 100 14.14 -7.71 -9.84
C ARG A 100 14.25 -8.99 -10.63
N PRO A 101 13.18 -9.81 -10.70
CA PRO A 101 13.15 -10.97 -11.57
C PRO A 101 13.30 -10.52 -13.03
N LYS A 102 14.04 -11.31 -13.82
CA LYS A 102 14.24 -10.99 -15.24
C LYS A 102 13.05 -11.46 -16.05
N ALA A 103 12.41 -10.52 -16.75
CA ALA A 103 11.35 -10.85 -17.69
C ALA A 103 11.92 -11.52 -18.95
N TYR A 104 11.26 -12.58 -19.43
CA TYR A 104 11.56 -13.26 -20.69
C TYR A 104 10.27 -13.77 -21.36
N VAL A 105 10.32 -14.02 -22.64
CA VAL A 105 9.15 -14.54 -23.38
C VAL A 105 9.38 -16.03 -23.67
N GLU A 106 8.40 -16.86 -23.30
CA GLU A 106 8.37 -18.28 -23.59
C GLU A 106 7.00 -18.66 -24.16
N ASN A 107 6.98 -19.26 -25.33
CA ASN A 107 5.76 -19.64 -26.05
C ASN A 107 4.75 -18.46 -26.20
N GLY A 108 5.28 -17.25 -26.50
CA GLY A 108 4.48 -16.05 -26.66
C GLY A 108 3.93 -15.46 -25.37
N LYS A 109 4.27 -16.02 -24.21
CA LYS A 109 3.83 -15.54 -22.89
C LYS A 109 5.00 -14.92 -22.13
N LEU A 110 4.75 -13.79 -21.47
CA LEU A 110 5.71 -13.15 -20.58
C LEU A 110 5.86 -14.00 -19.30
N LYS A 111 7.10 -14.32 -18.96
CA LYS A 111 7.47 -15.03 -17.74
C LYS A 111 8.58 -14.29 -17.01
N TYR A 112 8.80 -14.64 -15.75
CA TYR A 112 9.76 -13.99 -14.88
C TYR A 112 10.70 -15.03 -14.23
N ASP A 113 12.00 -14.78 -14.29
CA ASP A 113 13.03 -15.61 -13.68
C ASP A 113 13.36 -15.10 -12.28
N TYR A 114 13.01 -15.88 -11.26
CA TYR A 114 13.26 -15.62 -9.84
C TYR A 114 14.54 -16.29 -9.30
N ASN A 115 15.40 -16.86 -10.14
CA ASN A 115 16.60 -17.61 -9.70
C ASN A 115 17.64 -16.76 -8.96
N VAL A 116 17.52 -15.43 -8.99
CA VAL A 116 18.32 -14.54 -8.16
C VAL A 116 18.08 -14.76 -6.64
N TYR A 117 16.88 -15.20 -6.28
CA TYR A 117 16.53 -15.50 -4.90
C TYR A 117 16.98 -16.90 -4.52
N THR A 118 17.79 -16.99 -3.47
CA THR A 118 18.33 -18.24 -2.95
C THR A 118 18.15 -18.34 -1.44
N PRO A 119 18.18 -19.55 -0.85
CA PRO A 119 18.06 -19.71 0.60
C PRO A 119 19.17 -19.01 1.40
N LYS A 120 20.29 -18.67 0.76
CA LYS A 120 21.44 -17.98 1.37
C LYS A 120 21.44 -16.47 1.11
N LEU A 121 20.54 -15.97 0.25
CA LEU A 121 20.46 -14.55 -0.05
C LEU A 121 19.96 -13.79 1.17
N LYS A 122 20.59 -12.68 1.49
CA LYS A 122 20.24 -11.79 2.60
C LYS A 122 20.37 -10.34 2.20
N ASN A 123 19.91 -9.42 3.04
CA ASN A 123 19.91 -7.99 2.77
C ASN A 123 19.15 -7.63 1.49
N PHE A 124 17.87 -8.01 1.41
CA PHE A 124 17.06 -7.77 0.21
C PHE A 124 15.56 -7.59 0.53
N LEU A 125 14.91 -6.79 -0.31
CA LEU A 125 13.45 -6.66 -0.31
C LEU A 125 12.81 -7.92 -0.89
N ILE A 126 11.89 -8.52 -0.17
CA ILE A 126 11.13 -9.68 -0.63
C ILE A 126 10.24 -9.23 -1.80
N PRO A 127 10.27 -9.92 -2.97
CA PRO A 127 9.57 -9.48 -4.19
C PRO A 127 8.08 -9.81 -4.17
N LEU A 128 7.44 -9.65 -3.02
CA LEU A 128 6.04 -9.97 -2.78
C LEU A 128 5.32 -8.79 -2.12
N GLU A 129 4.05 -8.66 -2.41
CA GLU A 129 3.11 -7.87 -1.61
C GLU A 129 2.33 -8.82 -0.71
N ILE A 130 2.35 -8.55 0.57
CA ILE A 130 1.76 -9.38 1.61
C ILE A 130 0.51 -8.67 2.11
N ILE A 131 -0.65 -9.32 2.03
CA ILE A 131 -1.95 -8.68 2.15
C ILE A 131 -2.77 -9.36 3.25
N TYR A 132 -3.37 -8.57 4.13
CA TYR A 132 -4.40 -9.03 5.04
C TYR A 132 -5.76 -8.41 4.68
N ARG A 133 -6.84 -9.16 4.92
CA ARG A 133 -8.20 -8.66 4.69
C ARG A 133 -9.08 -9.01 5.88
N ASN A 134 -9.59 -7.99 6.57
CA ASN A 134 -10.56 -8.11 7.66
C ASN A 134 -12.00 -8.03 7.14
N GLY A 135 -12.17 -7.47 5.96
CA GLY A 135 -13.42 -7.36 5.24
C GLY A 135 -13.20 -7.43 3.73
N LEU A 136 -14.30 -7.56 3.02
CA LEU A 136 -14.31 -7.62 1.54
C LEU A 136 -15.17 -6.46 1.00
N PRO A 137 -14.64 -5.22 0.97
CA PRO A 137 -15.38 -4.09 0.44
C PRO A 137 -15.70 -4.30 -1.04
N GLU A 138 -16.70 -3.58 -1.53
CA GLU A 138 -17.02 -3.54 -2.96
C GLU A 138 -15.76 -3.20 -3.78
N GLY A 139 -15.49 -3.94 -4.86
CA GLY A 139 -14.26 -3.80 -5.65
C GLY A 139 -13.06 -4.57 -5.08
N SER A 140 -13.24 -5.43 -4.06
CA SER A 140 -12.19 -6.37 -3.66
C SER A 140 -11.84 -7.31 -4.83
N SER A 141 -10.53 -7.51 -5.06
CA SER A 141 -10.04 -8.44 -6.09
C SER A 141 -10.46 -9.90 -5.85
N VAL A 142 -10.86 -10.23 -4.63
CA VAL A 142 -11.32 -11.58 -4.24
C VAL A 142 -12.54 -11.98 -5.06
N PHE A 143 -13.51 -11.09 -5.23
CA PHE A 143 -14.74 -11.41 -5.99
C PHE A 143 -14.43 -11.80 -7.43
N LYS A 144 -13.64 -10.98 -8.13
CA LYS A 144 -13.24 -11.25 -9.51
C LYS A 144 -12.44 -12.56 -9.62
N ARG A 145 -11.56 -12.84 -8.66
CA ARG A 145 -10.74 -14.05 -8.64
C ARG A 145 -11.58 -15.31 -8.41
N LEU A 146 -12.58 -15.25 -7.53
CA LEU A 146 -13.54 -16.35 -7.31
C LEU A 146 -14.38 -16.58 -8.57
N GLU A 147 -14.90 -15.53 -9.20
CA GLU A 147 -15.68 -15.60 -10.45
C GLU A 147 -14.85 -16.22 -11.59
N GLN A 148 -13.57 -15.88 -11.69
CA GLN A 148 -12.66 -16.41 -12.71
C GLN A 148 -12.12 -17.80 -12.38
N GLY A 149 -12.42 -18.36 -11.20
CA GLY A 149 -11.88 -19.63 -10.74
C GLY A 149 -10.35 -19.64 -10.51
N SER A 150 -9.74 -18.45 -10.35
CA SER A 150 -8.30 -18.32 -10.10
C SER A 150 -7.94 -18.43 -8.62
N VAL A 151 -8.93 -18.53 -7.74
CA VAL A 151 -8.82 -18.84 -6.31
C VAL A 151 -10.08 -19.58 -5.88
N THR A 152 -9.97 -20.49 -4.92
CA THR A 152 -11.11 -21.21 -4.34
C THR A 152 -11.48 -20.64 -2.97
N LEU A 153 -12.67 -20.99 -2.47
CA LEU A 153 -13.07 -20.66 -1.09
C LEU A 153 -12.12 -21.29 -0.08
N GLU A 154 -11.68 -22.51 -0.35
CA GLU A 154 -10.72 -23.25 0.50
C GLU A 154 -9.37 -22.53 0.57
N ASP A 155 -8.84 -22.03 -0.57
CA ASP A 155 -7.60 -21.25 -0.61
C ASP A 155 -7.67 -19.98 0.25
N LEU A 156 -8.86 -19.41 0.40
CA LEU A 156 -9.13 -18.21 1.18
C LEU A 156 -9.55 -18.52 2.64
N GLY A 157 -9.72 -19.80 2.98
CA GLY A 157 -10.23 -20.23 4.29
C GLY A 157 -11.69 -19.83 4.54
N LEU A 158 -12.50 -19.71 3.48
CA LEU A 158 -13.92 -19.36 3.55
C LEU A 158 -14.79 -20.61 3.43
N ASP A 159 -15.86 -20.65 4.21
CA ASP A 159 -16.86 -21.72 4.21
C ASP A 159 -18.10 -21.40 3.35
N HIS A 160 -18.20 -20.16 2.85
CA HIS A 160 -19.30 -19.70 1.99
C HIS A 160 -18.80 -18.67 0.98
N CYS A 161 -19.61 -18.39 -0.04
CA CYS A 161 -19.35 -17.33 -1.01
C CYS A 161 -19.57 -15.95 -0.35
N PRO A 162 -18.52 -15.12 -0.21
CA PRO A 162 -18.61 -13.86 0.52
C PRO A 162 -19.41 -12.82 -0.27
N LYS A 163 -20.01 -11.86 0.45
CA LYS A 163 -20.74 -10.73 -0.12
C LYS A 163 -19.91 -9.43 -0.02
N PRO A 164 -20.10 -8.49 -0.96
CA PRO A 164 -19.50 -7.16 -0.82
C PRO A 164 -19.88 -6.51 0.51
N GLY A 165 -18.89 -5.93 1.20
CA GLY A 165 -19.04 -5.32 2.52
C GLY A 165 -19.04 -6.30 3.68
N GLU A 166 -18.85 -7.59 3.43
CA GLU A 166 -18.80 -8.60 4.50
C GLU A 166 -17.56 -8.44 5.36
N LYS A 167 -17.77 -8.47 6.69
CA LYS A 167 -16.70 -8.58 7.69
C LYS A 167 -16.36 -10.04 7.91
N LEU A 168 -15.09 -10.35 7.85
CA LEU A 168 -14.61 -11.71 8.01
C LEU A 168 -14.41 -12.05 9.48
N ALA A 169 -14.78 -13.28 9.89
CA ALA A 169 -14.55 -13.78 11.24
C ALA A 169 -13.05 -13.94 11.55
N LYS A 170 -12.26 -14.26 10.52
CA LYS A 170 -10.79 -14.31 10.57
C LYS A 170 -10.24 -13.58 9.35
N PRO A 171 -9.10 -12.88 9.46
CA PRO A 171 -8.52 -12.21 8.31
C PRO A 171 -8.08 -13.23 7.25
N ILE A 172 -8.36 -12.94 5.99
CA ILE A 172 -7.74 -13.64 4.86
C ILE A 172 -6.29 -13.13 4.75
N LEU A 173 -5.34 -14.04 4.63
CA LEU A 173 -3.95 -13.75 4.32
C LEU A 173 -3.70 -14.07 2.84
N ASP A 174 -3.34 -13.07 2.07
CA ASP A 174 -3.20 -13.15 0.62
C ASP A 174 -1.81 -12.66 0.20
N VAL A 175 -1.36 -13.03 -0.99
CA VAL A 175 -0.03 -12.67 -1.48
C VAL A 175 -0.04 -12.47 -2.99
N SER A 176 0.70 -11.47 -3.45
CA SER A 176 0.95 -11.24 -4.88
C SER A 176 2.42 -10.98 -5.16
N THR A 177 2.81 -11.14 -6.43
CA THR A 177 4.14 -10.72 -6.90
C THR A 177 4.21 -9.20 -6.96
N LYS A 178 5.42 -8.64 -6.74
CA LYS A 178 5.62 -7.19 -6.69
C LYS A 178 6.24 -6.60 -7.97
N PHE A 179 7.13 -7.31 -8.62
CA PHE A 179 7.96 -6.76 -9.69
C PHE A 179 7.63 -7.29 -11.08
N GLU A 180 6.47 -7.92 -11.23
CA GLU A 180 5.90 -8.27 -12.52
C GLU A 180 5.19 -7.04 -13.12
N GLU A 181 4.85 -7.06 -14.39
CA GLU A 181 4.14 -5.95 -15.06
C GLU A 181 2.79 -5.61 -14.42
N SER A 182 2.15 -6.63 -13.84
CA SER A 182 0.95 -6.48 -13.02
C SER A 182 1.07 -7.40 -11.82
N ASP A 183 0.50 -6.97 -10.69
CA ASP A 183 0.47 -7.77 -9.47
C ASP A 183 -0.31 -9.07 -9.73
N ARG A 184 0.41 -10.19 -9.74
CA ARG A 184 -0.17 -11.50 -9.93
C ARG A 184 -0.38 -12.16 -8.58
N TYR A 185 -1.64 -12.41 -8.23
CA TYR A 185 -1.97 -13.16 -7.02
C TYR A 185 -1.51 -14.61 -7.16
N ILE A 186 -0.89 -15.13 -6.13
CA ILE A 186 -0.29 -16.46 -6.09
C ILE A 186 -0.64 -17.18 -4.80
N THR A 187 -0.44 -18.49 -4.75
CA THR A 187 -0.56 -19.25 -3.51
C THR A 187 0.66 -19.03 -2.62
N TRP A 188 0.49 -19.23 -1.32
CA TRP A 188 1.61 -19.18 -0.36
C TRP A 188 2.71 -20.20 -0.69
N ARG A 189 2.33 -21.35 -1.24
CA ARG A 189 3.28 -22.36 -1.71
C ARG A 189 4.09 -21.86 -2.91
N GLU A 190 3.44 -21.19 -3.86
CA GLU A 190 4.15 -20.58 -4.98
C GLU A 190 5.07 -19.45 -4.52
N ALA A 191 4.62 -18.59 -3.62
CA ALA A 191 5.43 -17.52 -3.02
C ALA A 191 6.69 -18.08 -2.36
N GLN A 192 6.56 -19.16 -1.57
CA GLN A 192 7.67 -19.87 -0.96
C GLN A 192 8.67 -20.39 -1.99
N GLN A 193 8.18 -20.98 -3.08
CA GLN A 193 9.02 -21.50 -4.15
C GLN A 193 9.75 -20.40 -4.92
N LEU A 194 9.07 -19.27 -5.21
CA LEU A 194 9.66 -18.15 -5.94
C LEU A 194 10.82 -17.50 -5.17
N VAL A 195 10.63 -17.29 -3.88
CA VAL A 195 11.60 -16.56 -3.03
C VAL A 195 12.58 -17.51 -2.33
N LYS A 196 12.36 -18.83 -2.46
CA LYS A 196 13.16 -19.87 -1.77
C LYS A 196 13.14 -19.70 -0.25
N LEU A 197 11.94 -19.49 0.29
CA LEU A 197 11.72 -19.40 1.74
C LEU A 197 11.73 -20.80 2.36
N THR A 198 12.24 -20.91 3.58
CA THR A 198 12.03 -22.10 4.43
C THR A 198 10.60 -22.10 4.97
N ASP A 199 10.13 -23.27 5.44
CA ASP A 199 8.80 -23.38 6.07
C ASP A 199 8.70 -22.43 7.28
N ARG A 200 9.76 -22.33 8.09
CA ARG A 200 9.84 -21.41 9.21
C ARG A 200 9.70 -19.95 8.79
N GLU A 201 10.40 -19.52 7.75
CA GLU A 201 10.31 -18.14 7.23
C GLU A 201 8.92 -17.83 6.68
N LEU A 202 8.27 -18.81 6.04
CA LEU A 202 6.89 -18.66 5.56
C LEU A 202 5.90 -18.45 6.71
N GLU A 203 6.01 -19.25 7.76
CA GLU A 203 5.15 -19.09 8.94
C GLU A 203 5.47 -17.80 9.70
N GLU A 204 6.73 -17.39 9.79
CA GLU A 204 7.13 -16.10 10.37
C GLU A 204 6.54 -14.92 9.59
N ILE A 205 6.51 -14.97 8.26
CA ILE A 205 5.87 -13.95 7.40
C ILE A 205 4.38 -13.82 7.73
N LYS A 206 3.65 -14.94 7.85
CA LYS A 206 2.23 -14.93 8.18
C LYS A 206 1.97 -14.41 9.60
N ASP A 207 2.80 -14.80 10.57
CA ASP A 207 2.73 -14.32 11.95
C ASP A 207 2.98 -12.81 12.04
N VAL A 208 4.00 -12.30 11.35
CA VAL A 208 4.26 -10.86 11.26
C VAL A 208 3.08 -10.13 10.60
N LEU A 209 2.51 -10.67 9.52
CA LEU A 209 1.34 -10.07 8.86
C LEU A 209 0.15 -9.95 9.82
N LEU A 210 -0.15 -11.00 10.59
CA LEU A 210 -1.23 -10.97 11.60
C LEU A 210 -0.96 -9.93 12.69
N LYS A 211 0.26 -9.88 13.22
CA LYS A 211 0.64 -8.90 14.24
C LYS A 211 0.57 -7.46 13.73
N VAL A 212 0.97 -7.23 12.47
CA VAL A 212 0.81 -5.93 11.81
C VAL A 212 -0.66 -5.59 11.66
N ASN A 213 -1.49 -6.52 11.18
CA ASN A 213 -2.93 -6.32 11.07
C ASN A 213 -3.56 -5.94 12.41
N ASP A 214 -3.25 -6.67 13.48
CA ASP A 214 -3.78 -6.41 14.83
C ASP A 214 -3.36 -5.01 15.32
N THR A 215 -2.10 -4.65 15.09
CA THR A 215 -1.57 -3.33 15.47
C THR A 215 -2.28 -2.20 14.73
N ILE A 216 -2.38 -2.30 13.41
CA ILE A 216 -3.04 -1.29 12.57
C ILE A 216 -4.54 -1.20 12.89
N THR A 217 -5.20 -2.35 13.13
CA THR A 217 -6.63 -2.39 13.49
C THR A 217 -6.88 -1.70 14.83
N GLU A 218 -6.02 -1.91 15.83
CA GLU A 218 -6.12 -1.21 17.11
C GLU A 218 -5.92 0.30 16.96
N ILE A 219 -4.90 0.73 16.21
CA ILE A 219 -4.63 2.14 15.93
C ILE A 219 -5.82 2.78 15.23
N ALA A 220 -6.32 2.14 14.16
CA ALA A 220 -7.47 2.61 13.40
C ALA A 220 -8.73 2.74 14.27
N SER A 221 -9.00 1.73 15.11
CA SER A 221 -10.15 1.74 16.01
C SER A 221 -10.13 2.91 16.99
N LYS A 222 -8.95 3.25 17.54
CA LYS A 222 -8.77 4.43 18.41
C LYS A 222 -9.06 5.75 17.69
N ALA A 223 -8.84 5.79 16.38
CA ALA A 223 -9.17 6.93 15.52
C ALA A 223 -10.63 6.92 15.01
N GLY A 224 -11.45 5.95 15.43
CA GLY A 224 -12.82 5.76 14.95
C GLY A 224 -12.94 5.17 13.56
N LEU A 225 -11.85 4.58 13.06
CA LEU A 225 -11.75 3.95 11.74
C LEU A 225 -11.91 2.44 11.83
N VAL A 226 -12.45 1.85 10.77
CA VAL A 226 -12.44 0.40 10.54
C VAL A 226 -11.35 0.08 9.53
N ASN A 227 -10.48 -0.86 9.86
CA ASN A 227 -9.44 -1.39 8.97
C ASN A 227 -10.01 -2.55 8.16
N GLU A 228 -10.35 -2.31 6.90
CA GLU A 228 -10.96 -3.31 6.02
C GLU A 228 -9.91 -4.28 5.45
N ASP A 229 -8.82 -3.75 4.96
CA ASP A 229 -7.64 -4.50 4.50
C ASP A 229 -6.40 -3.61 4.44
N GLY A 230 -5.26 -4.27 4.25
CA GLY A 230 -4.00 -3.57 4.05
C GLY A 230 -2.96 -4.48 3.43
N LYS A 231 -1.93 -3.87 2.88
CA LYS A 231 -0.75 -4.56 2.36
C LYS A 231 0.52 -4.08 3.03
N ILE A 232 1.47 -4.97 3.16
CA ILE A 232 2.81 -4.68 3.65
C ILE A 232 3.87 -5.23 2.71
N GLU A 233 5.05 -4.67 2.81
CA GLU A 233 6.26 -5.19 2.20
C GLU A 233 7.20 -5.66 3.29
N LEU A 234 7.93 -6.72 3.00
CA LEU A 234 8.86 -7.32 3.93
C LEU A 234 10.25 -7.40 3.30
N ALA A 235 11.26 -7.37 4.16
CA ALA A 235 12.64 -7.52 3.75
C ALA A 235 13.38 -8.46 4.71
N PHE A 236 14.45 -9.07 4.21
CA PHE A 236 15.47 -9.66 5.06
C PHE A 236 16.64 -8.70 5.23
N ASP A 237 17.09 -8.53 6.46
CA ASP A 237 18.29 -7.77 6.77
C ASP A 237 19.58 -8.50 6.38
N ASP A 238 20.73 -7.94 6.75
CA ASP A 238 22.05 -8.53 6.49
C ASP A 238 22.38 -9.77 7.35
N GLY A 239 21.58 -10.05 8.38
CA GLY A 239 21.56 -11.30 9.13
C GLY A 239 20.54 -12.32 8.64
N ARG A 240 19.71 -11.99 7.62
CA ARG A 240 18.52 -12.71 7.17
C ARG A 240 17.42 -12.78 8.22
N THR A 241 17.29 -11.74 9.04
CA THR A 241 16.15 -11.55 9.94
C THR A 241 15.06 -10.78 9.21
N LEU A 242 13.80 -11.23 9.37
CA LEU A 242 12.64 -10.59 8.75
C LEU A 242 12.38 -9.22 9.36
N MET A 243 12.03 -8.24 8.53
CA MET A 243 11.61 -6.91 8.98
C MET A 243 10.52 -6.34 8.06
N VAL A 244 9.63 -5.53 8.63
CA VAL A 244 8.63 -4.77 7.87
C VAL A 244 9.33 -3.61 7.18
N ALA A 245 9.02 -3.42 5.89
CA ALA A 245 9.67 -2.46 5.03
C ALA A 245 8.64 -1.59 4.28
N ASP A 246 9.13 -0.67 3.48
CA ASP A 246 8.40 0.30 2.68
C ASP A 246 7.59 1.26 3.55
N VAL A 247 6.27 1.20 3.55
CA VAL A 247 5.37 2.02 4.36
C VAL A 247 4.23 1.14 4.88
N VAL A 248 3.75 1.40 6.08
CA VAL A 248 2.72 0.60 6.74
C VAL A 248 1.66 1.47 7.42
N GLY A 249 0.41 1.03 7.39
CA GLY A 249 -0.68 1.64 8.15
C GLY A 249 -1.15 3.01 7.66
N THR A 250 -0.88 3.35 6.40
CA THR A 250 -1.27 4.63 5.81
C THR A 250 -2.54 4.51 4.97
N LEU A 251 -3.14 5.65 4.61
CA LEU A 251 -4.32 5.69 3.73
C LEU A 251 -4.04 5.20 2.30
N ASP A 252 -2.79 5.07 1.90
CA ASP A 252 -2.40 4.52 0.60
C ASP A 252 -2.21 3.01 0.63
N GLU A 253 -1.77 2.45 1.76
CA GLU A 253 -1.51 1.01 1.92
C GLU A 253 -2.68 0.25 2.55
N CYS A 254 -3.58 0.94 3.25
CA CYS A 254 -4.76 0.37 3.89
C CYS A 254 -6.05 0.97 3.33
N ARG A 255 -7.12 0.17 3.32
CA ARG A 255 -8.47 0.69 3.15
C ARG A 255 -9.12 0.85 4.52
N PHE A 256 -9.29 2.10 4.93
CA PHE A 256 -10.04 2.43 6.12
C PHE A 256 -11.42 2.94 5.75
N THR A 257 -12.39 2.70 6.64
CA THR A 257 -13.72 3.29 6.54
C THR A 257 -14.08 4.00 7.84
N TYR A 258 -14.86 5.06 7.72
CA TYR A 258 -15.47 5.80 8.82
C TYR A 258 -16.98 5.79 8.63
N GLN A 259 -17.72 5.11 9.52
CA GLN A 259 -19.18 4.95 9.38
C GLN A 259 -19.61 4.47 7.98
N GLY A 260 -18.85 3.54 7.40
CA GLY A 260 -19.12 2.98 6.07
C GLY A 260 -18.60 3.80 4.88
N LEU A 261 -18.09 5.00 5.09
CA LEU A 261 -17.48 5.83 4.05
C LEU A 261 -15.97 5.59 3.99
N HIS A 262 -15.41 5.53 2.79
CA HIS A 262 -13.97 5.34 2.61
C HIS A 262 -13.16 6.54 3.12
N VAL A 263 -12.07 6.22 3.83
CA VAL A 263 -11.03 7.16 4.29
C VAL A 263 -9.70 6.66 3.75
N SER A 264 -9.51 6.77 2.43
CA SER A 264 -8.31 6.28 1.74
C SER A 264 -8.28 6.82 0.32
N LYS A 265 -7.24 6.46 -0.43
CA LYS A 265 -7.18 6.75 -1.89
C LYS A 265 -8.37 6.17 -2.69
N GLU A 266 -9.16 5.29 -2.08
CA GLU A 266 -10.37 4.74 -2.71
C GLU A 266 -11.40 5.85 -3.02
N VAL A 267 -11.43 6.93 -2.24
CA VAL A 267 -12.28 8.10 -2.54
C VAL A 267 -11.98 8.67 -3.94
N ALA A 268 -10.70 8.83 -4.27
CA ALA A 268 -10.31 9.30 -5.61
C ALA A 268 -10.66 8.25 -6.68
N ARG A 269 -10.46 6.95 -6.41
CA ARG A 269 -10.85 5.87 -7.33
C ARG A 269 -12.33 5.85 -7.63
N ILE A 270 -13.20 6.06 -6.62
CA ILE A 270 -14.66 6.13 -6.78
C ILE A 270 -15.01 7.28 -7.73
N TYR A 271 -14.42 8.45 -7.54
CA TYR A 271 -14.63 9.59 -8.44
C TYR A 271 -14.28 9.24 -9.89
N TYR A 272 -13.08 8.70 -10.12
CA TYR A 272 -12.62 8.39 -11.48
C TYR A 272 -13.43 7.27 -12.14
N ARG A 273 -13.95 6.28 -11.39
CA ARG A 273 -14.85 5.23 -11.92
C ARG A 273 -16.14 5.80 -12.53
N GLN A 274 -16.52 7.01 -12.17
CA GLN A 274 -17.67 7.70 -12.75
C GLN A 274 -17.31 8.48 -14.02
N THR A 275 -16.06 8.43 -14.48
CA THR A 275 -15.58 9.15 -15.67
C THR A 275 -15.37 8.17 -16.83
N ASN A 276 -15.62 8.64 -18.06
CA ASN A 276 -15.33 7.87 -19.29
C ASN A 276 -13.83 7.51 -19.43
N TRP A 277 -12.96 8.25 -18.74
CA TRP A 277 -11.52 8.00 -18.75
C TRP A 277 -11.16 6.60 -18.23
N VAL A 278 -11.82 6.11 -17.17
CA VAL A 278 -11.55 4.77 -16.63
C VAL A 278 -11.95 3.67 -17.61
N GLU A 279 -13.05 3.84 -18.34
CA GLU A 279 -13.44 2.89 -19.39
C GLU A 279 -12.38 2.80 -20.48
N GLU A 280 -11.81 3.95 -20.89
CA GLU A 280 -10.73 4.01 -21.87
C GLU A 280 -9.46 3.32 -21.33
N VAL A 281 -9.10 3.54 -20.06
CA VAL A 281 -7.99 2.85 -19.38
C VAL A 281 -8.17 1.34 -19.39
N GLU A 282 -9.34 0.84 -19.02
CA GLU A 282 -9.63 -0.60 -18.99
C GLU A 282 -9.59 -1.21 -20.39
N LEU A 283 -10.08 -0.48 -21.40
CA LEU A 283 -9.98 -0.89 -22.79
C LEU A 283 -8.53 -0.92 -23.28
N ALA A 284 -7.73 0.09 -22.92
CA ALA A 284 -6.32 0.18 -23.28
C ALA A 284 -5.51 -0.97 -22.65
N LYS A 285 -5.76 -1.31 -21.37
CA LYS A 285 -5.14 -2.45 -20.70
C LYS A 285 -5.44 -3.76 -21.43
N ARG A 286 -6.69 -4.01 -21.80
CA ARG A 286 -7.07 -5.20 -22.57
C ARG A 286 -6.39 -5.28 -23.93
N LYS A 287 -6.43 -4.18 -24.70
CA LYS A 287 -5.77 -4.11 -26.03
C LYS A 287 -4.26 -4.29 -25.94
N ALA A 288 -3.62 -3.75 -24.91
CA ALA A 288 -2.19 -3.92 -24.72
C ALA A 288 -1.80 -5.40 -24.54
N VAL A 289 -2.59 -6.16 -23.79
CA VAL A 289 -2.39 -7.61 -23.63
C VAL A 289 -2.56 -8.33 -24.97
N GLU A 290 -3.63 -8.02 -25.73
CA GLU A 290 -3.91 -8.63 -27.03
C GLU A 290 -2.83 -8.32 -28.09
N GLN A 291 -2.28 -7.11 -28.06
CA GLN A 291 -1.31 -6.61 -29.05
C GLN A 291 0.15 -6.75 -28.62
N GLY A 292 0.42 -7.24 -27.40
CA GLY A 292 1.77 -7.34 -26.85
C GLY A 292 2.43 -5.97 -26.59
N VAL A 293 1.65 -4.93 -26.36
CA VAL A 293 2.14 -3.57 -26.06
C VAL A 293 2.54 -3.52 -24.59
N LYS A 294 3.78 -3.15 -24.30
CA LYS A 294 4.29 -3.11 -22.92
C LYS A 294 3.68 -1.98 -22.08
N ASP A 295 3.60 -0.78 -22.64
CA ASP A 295 3.02 0.36 -21.94
C ASP A 295 1.62 0.65 -22.50
N TRP A 296 0.61 0.14 -21.84
CA TRP A 296 -0.79 0.32 -22.24
C TRP A 296 -1.24 1.78 -22.22
N ARG A 297 -0.55 2.67 -21.49
CA ARG A 297 -0.90 4.10 -21.38
C ARG A 297 -0.80 4.83 -22.70
N ILE A 298 0.07 4.38 -23.61
CA ILE A 298 0.18 4.95 -24.95
C ILE A 298 -1.07 4.71 -25.83
N LEU A 299 -1.94 3.78 -25.41
CA LEU A 299 -3.19 3.47 -26.11
C LEU A 299 -4.38 4.31 -25.58
N VAL A 300 -4.19 5.03 -24.48
CA VAL A 300 -5.18 5.95 -23.90
C VAL A 300 -5.08 7.28 -24.64
N LYS A 301 -6.18 7.75 -25.19
CA LYS A 301 -6.22 8.99 -26.00
C LYS A 301 -6.46 10.23 -25.16
N THR A 302 -7.25 10.07 -24.10
CA THR A 302 -7.67 11.17 -23.23
C THR A 302 -6.81 11.18 -21.96
N PRO A 303 -6.16 12.28 -21.58
CA PRO A 303 -5.48 12.35 -20.30
C PRO A 303 -6.49 12.25 -19.14
N PRO A 304 -6.07 11.81 -17.95
CA PRO A 304 -6.97 11.77 -16.79
C PRO A 304 -7.48 13.19 -16.48
N PRO A 305 -8.78 13.36 -16.19
CA PRO A 305 -9.30 14.65 -15.75
C PRO A 305 -8.76 14.99 -14.35
N LYS A 306 -8.75 16.28 -14.00
CA LYS A 306 -8.51 16.71 -12.63
C LYS A 306 -9.68 16.30 -11.73
N LEU A 307 -9.39 16.15 -10.45
CA LEU A 307 -10.44 15.99 -9.44
C LEU A 307 -11.37 17.22 -9.43
N ASP A 308 -12.63 16.98 -9.10
CA ASP A 308 -13.53 18.07 -8.72
C ASP A 308 -12.88 18.92 -7.62
N PRO A 309 -12.85 20.26 -7.72
CA PRO A 309 -12.14 21.09 -6.74
C PRO A 309 -12.61 20.92 -5.31
N THR A 310 -13.92 20.74 -5.10
CA THR A 310 -14.50 20.52 -3.76
C THR A 310 -14.06 19.17 -3.23
N LEU A 311 -14.12 18.12 -4.05
CA LEU A 311 -13.65 16.80 -3.67
C LEU A 311 -12.15 16.79 -3.39
N LYS A 312 -11.33 17.46 -4.21
CA LYS A 312 -9.90 17.61 -3.97
C LYS A 312 -9.62 18.21 -2.60
N ALA A 313 -10.29 19.33 -2.27
CA ALA A 313 -10.13 19.97 -0.97
C ALA A 313 -10.52 19.05 0.21
N LEU A 314 -11.62 18.29 0.06
CA LEU A 314 -12.04 17.30 1.07
C LEU A 314 -11.04 16.15 1.21
N ILE A 315 -10.44 15.67 0.12
CA ILE A 315 -9.39 14.63 0.18
C ILE A 315 -8.14 15.17 0.87
N CYS A 316 -7.69 16.39 0.56
CA CYS A 316 -6.55 17.02 1.26
C CYS A 316 -6.81 17.09 2.77
N GLU A 317 -7.97 17.61 3.16
CA GLU A 317 -8.39 17.70 4.55
C GLU A 317 -8.46 16.31 5.20
N MET A 318 -8.99 15.30 4.49
CA MET A 318 -9.12 13.92 4.97
C MET A 318 -7.76 13.27 5.30
N TYR A 319 -6.73 13.41 4.44
CA TYR A 319 -5.40 12.87 4.71
C TYR A 319 -4.79 13.47 5.97
N MET A 320 -4.86 14.79 6.12
CA MET A 320 -4.31 15.50 7.28
C MET A 320 -5.10 15.22 8.56
N ALA A 321 -6.44 15.22 8.48
CA ALA A 321 -7.31 14.90 9.62
C ALA A 321 -7.15 13.44 10.08
N ALA A 322 -7.01 12.51 9.15
CA ALA A 322 -6.73 11.11 9.48
C ALA A 322 -5.35 10.93 10.14
N ALA A 323 -4.32 11.65 9.68
CA ALA A 323 -3.02 11.65 10.32
C ALA A 323 -3.10 12.16 11.77
N ASN A 324 -3.81 13.26 12.02
CA ASN A 324 -4.05 13.76 13.38
C ASN A 324 -4.78 12.72 14.26
N ALA A 325 -5.82 12.07 13.71
CA ALA A 325 -6.63 11.09 14.47
C ALA A 325 -5.84 9.79 14.74
N ILE A 326 -5.15 9.25 13.75
CA ILE A 326 -4.36 8.01 13.86
C ILE A 326 -3.19 8.19 14.85
N THR A 327 -2.52 9.33 14.80
CA THR A 327 -1.37 9.61 15.67
C THR A 327 -1.77 10.18 17.03
N ASN A 328 -3.05 10.53 17.21
CA ASN A 328 -3.57 11.24 18.38
C ASN A 328 -2.78 12.53 18.70
N ARG A 329 -2.31 13.23 17.66
CA ARG A 329 -1.60 14.52 17.78
C ARG A 329 -2.13 15.52 16.77
N LYS A 330 -2.32 16.77 17.18
CA LYS A 330 -2.69 17.86 16.26
C LYS A 330 -1.43 18.36 15.53
N LEU A 331 -1.05 17.66 14.46
CA LEU A 331 0.10 17.99 13.62
C LEU A 331 -0.28 18.93 12.48
N PHE A 332 -1.52 18.85 12.00
CA PHE A 332 -2.07 19.70 10.95
C PHE A 332 -3.22 20.55 11.51
N ASP A 333 -3.28 21.81 11.09
CA ASP A 333 -4.39 22.70 11.45
C ASP A 333 -5.54 22.55 10.46
N VAL A 334 -6.30 21.49 10.65
CA VAL A 334 -7.47 21.10 9.85
C VAL A 334 -8.60 20.67 10.77
N PRO A 335 -9.87 20.65 10.30
CA PRO A 335 -10.98 20.08 11.05
C PRO A 335 -10.72 18.65 11.51
N SER A 336 -11.47 18.22 12.52
CA SER A 336 -11.39 16.82 12.96
C SER A 336 -11.80 15.85 11.86
N LEU A 337 -11.34 14.60 11.95
CA LEU A 337 -11.74 13.56 10.99
C LEU A 337 -13.28 13.43 10.92
N ALA A 338 -13.97 13.52 12.06
CA ALA A 338 -15.42 13.44 12.10
C ALA A 338 -16.10 14.59 11.32
N GLU A 339 -15.61 15.82 11.48
CA GLU A 339 -16.11 17.00 10.74
C GLU A 339 -15.82 16.89 9.24
N THR A 340 -14.61 16.47 8.88
CA THR A 340 -14.23 16.24 7.48
C THR A 340 -15.12 15.16 6.84
N MET A 341 -15.35 14.05 7.55
CA MET A 341 -16.19 12.97 7.02
C MET A 341 -17.67 13.36 6.94
N LYS A 342 -18.16 14.25 7.83
CA LYS A 342 -19.51 14.84 7.71
C LYS A 342 -19.62 15.65 6.41
N LYS A 343 -18.67 16.55 6.13
CA LYS A 343 -18.63 17.31 4.87
C LYS A 343 -18.58 16.40 3.64
N TYR A 344 -17.76 15.34 3.72
CA TYR A 344 -17.65 14.37 2.64
C TYR A 344 -18.98 13.64 2.40
N LYS A 345 -19.69 13.24 3.46
CA LYS A 345 -21.01 12.61 3.38
C LYS A 345 -22.04 13.54 2.71
N GLU A 346 -22.04 14.82 3.06
CA GLU A 346 -22.91 15.83 2.45
C GLU A 346 -22.57 16.00 0.95
N TYR A 347 -21.29 16.04 0.59
CA TYR A 347 -20.85 16.12 -0.80
C TYR A 347 -21.32 14.91 -1.64
N VAL A 348 -21.22 13.69 -1.09
CA VAL A 348 -21.68 12.48 -1.79
C VAL A 348 -23.20 12.43 -1.88
N GLY A 349 -23.91 12.79 -0.79
CA GLY A 349 -25.38 12.82 -0.74
C GLY A 349 -25.98 13.81 -1.74
N GLY A 350 -25.40 15.00 -1.86
CA GLY A 350 -25.87 16.03 -2.82
C GLY A 350 -25.58 15.72 -4.31
N LYS A 351 -24.89 14.62 -4.61
CA LYS A 351 -24.69 14.10 -5.99
C LYS A 351 -25.66 12.97 -6.35
N LEU A 352 -26.43 12.49 -5.37
CA LEU A 352 -27.42 11.43 -5.57
C LEU A 352 -28.84 12.00 -5.78
N ASP A 353 -29.04 13.30 -5.57
CA ASP A 353 -30.23 14.09 -5.91
C ASP A 353 -30.05 14.78 -7.28
#